data_c17e78c1bbfec815729f42ca500ed99a
#
_entry.id   c17e78c1bbfec815729f42ca500ed99a
#
_cell.length_a   1.000
_cell.length_b   1.000
_cell.length_c   1.000
_cell.angle_alpha   90.00
_cell.angle_beta   90.00
_cell.angle_gamma   90.00
#
_symmetry.space_group_name_H-M   'P 1'
#
loop_
_entity.id
_entity.type
_entity.pdbx_description
1 polymer ?
#
loop_
_entity_poly.entity_id
_entity_poly.type
_entity_poly.pdbx_seq_one_letter_code
_entity_poly.pdbx_strand_id
1 'polypeptide(L)' 'MAVQFVGGPWDGRIEDYPSTYHVFSVLIEEDRPVYSYTKYRRERVPEPGTPVCYIHMPGTLEICGVRLDADEAS' A
#
# COMPACT_ATOMS: atom_id res chain seq x y z
N MET A 1 -6.05 -2.80 -13.34
CA MET A 1 -7.28 -2.80 -12.53
C MET A 1 -7.21 -1.68 -11.51
N ALA A 2 -8.28 -0.92 -11.35
CA ALA A 2 -8.31 0.18 -10.41
C ALA A 2 -8.38 -0.36 -8.97
N VAL A 3 -7.51 0.15 -8.11
CA VAL A 3 -7.55 -0.12 -6.69
C VAL A 3 -7.68 1.19 -5.95
N GLN A 4 -8.44 1.19 -4.87
CA GLN A 4 -8.68 2.37 -4.04
C GLN A 4 -8.11 2.16 -2.66
N PHE A 5 -7.41 3.16 -2.15
CA PHE A 5 -6.82 3.12 -0.82
C PHE A 5 -7.71 3.86 0.17
N VAL A 6 -7.98 3.24 1.30
CA VAL A 6 -8.87 3.77 2.33
C VAL A 6 -8.11 3.90 3.64
N GLY A 7 -8.14 5.10 4.19
CA GLY A 7 -7.43 5.43 5.41
C GLY A 7 -5.96 5.71 5.18
N GLY A 8 -5.28 6.21 6.21
CA GLY A 8 -3.87 6.49 6.17
C GLY A 8 -3.44 7.55 5.17
N PRO A 9 -2.14 7.61 4.85
CA PRO A 9 -1.59 8.68 4.01
C PRO A 9 -2.06 8.65 2.55
N TRP A 10 -2.55 7.51 2.07
CA TRP A 10 -3.05 7.36 0.70
C TRP A 10 -4.58 7.35 0.62
N ASP A 11 -5.26 7.77 1.67
CA ASP A 11 -6.72 7.76 1.70
C ASP A 11 -7.33 8.47 0.49
N GLY A 12 -8.26 7.80 -0.17
CA GLY A 12 -8.94 8.31 -1.36
C GLY A 12 -8.17 8.16 -2.66
N ARG A 13 -6.94 7.71 -2.61
CA ARG A 13 -6.12 7.54 -3.80
C ARG A 13 -6.58 6.34 -4.61
N ILE A 14 -6.65 6.51 -5.93
CA ILE A 14 -6.98 5.44 -6.87
C ILE A 14 -5.80 5.25 -7.80
N GLU A 15 -5.34 4.02 -7.91
CA GLU A 15 -4.18 3.67 -8.72
C GLU A 15 -4.48 2.44 -9.56
N ASP A 16 -3.72 2.27 -10.64
CA ASP A 16 -3.83 1.09 -11.49
C ASP A 16 -2.75 0.08 -11.09
N TYR A 17 -3.10 -0.78 -10.14
CA TYR A 17 -2.21 -1.83 -9.67
C TYR A 17 -2.83 -3.21 -9.85
N PRO A 18 -2.00 -4.26 -9.93
CA PRO A 18 -2.52 -5.62 -9.87
C PRO A 18 -3.23 -5.87 -8.54
N SER A 19 -4.46 -6.35 -8.63
CA SER A 19 -5.25 -6.68 -7.44
C SER A 19 -4.88 -8.02 -6.81
N THR A 20 -3.86 -8.67 -7.32
CA THR A 20 -3.37 -9.94 -6.79
C THR A 20 -2.55 -9.79 -5.52
N TYR A 21 -2.03 -8.62 -5.25
CA TYR A 21 -1.29 -8.38 -4.01
C TYR A 21 -2.23 -8.36 -2.81
N HIS A 22 -1.85 -9.05 -1.74
CA HIS A 22 -2.61 -9.04 -0.49
C HIS A 22 -2.29 -7.82 0.36
N VAL A 23 -1.06 -7.35 0.28
CA VAL A 23 -0.54 -6.25 1.08
C VAL A 23 0.37 -5.39 0.22
N PHE A 24 0.22 -4.07 0.36
CA PHE A 24 1.17 -3.11 -0.17
C PHE A 24 1.93 -2.44 0.97
N SER A 25 3.23 -2.25 0.79
CA SER A 25 4.02 -1.35 1.63
C SER A 25 4.27 -0.07 0.83
N VAL A 26 3.85 1.06 1.37
CA VAL A 26 4.00 2.34 0.70
C VAL A 26 4.94 3.23 1.49
N LEU A 27 5.85 3.91 0.79
CA LEU A 27 6.79 4.84 1.40
C LEU A 27 6.04 6.11 1.81
N ILE A 28 6.13 6.46 3.09
CA ILE A 28 5.47 7.66 3.63
C ILE A 28 6.46 8.74 4.01
N GLU A 29 7.70 8.38 4.33
CA GLU A 29 8.72 9.33 4.71
C GLU A 29 10.10 8.79 4.33
N GLU A 30 10.92 9.66 3.79
CA GLU A 30 12.29 9.33 3.45
C GLU A 30 13.20 10.31 4.19
N ASP A 31 13.86 9.82 5.23
CA ASP A 31 14.83 10.57 6.02
C ASP A 31 16.11 9.73 6.07
N ARG A 32 16.86 9.84 4.99
CA ARG A 32 18.05 8.98 4.78
C ARG A 32 18.95 8.93 5.99
N PRO A 33 19.41 7.75 6.38
CA PRO A 33 19.24 6.45 5.73
C PRO A 33 17.98 5.67 6.16
N VAL A 34 17.03 6.31 6.83
CA VAL A 34 15.81 5.68 7.33
C VAL A 34 14.66 5.93 6.39
N TYR A 35 13.94 4.87 6.04
CA TYR A 35 12.76 4.94 5.18
C TYR A 35 11.57 4.38 5.96
N SER A 36 10.51 5.16 6.05
CA SER A 36 9.31 4.78 6.79
C SER A 36 8.22 4.34 5.82
N TYR A 37 7.62 3.21 6.10
CA TYR A 37 6.58 2.61 5.28
C TYR A 37 5.33 2.35 6.10
N THR A 38 4.17 2.43 5.47
CA THR A 38 2.94 1.92 6.04
C THR A 38 2.37 0.85 5.12
N LYS A 39 1.46 0.04 5.65
CA LYS A 39 0.90 -1.08 4.91
C LYS A 39 -0.58 -0.90 4.65
N TYR A 40 -1.02 -1.42 3.51
CA TYR A 40 -2.43 -1.51 3.15
C TYR A 40 -2.74 -2.95 2.82
N ARG A 41 -3.86 -3.43 3.31
CA ARG A 41 -4.30 -4.80 3.11
C ARG A 41 -5.54 -4.83 2.22
N ARG A 42 -5.57 -5.78 1.27
CA ARG A 42 -6.74 -5.99 0.44
C ARG A 42 -7.93 -6.40 1.29
N GLU A 43 -9.06 -5.70 1.10
CA GLU A 43 -10.24 -5.94 1.90
C GLU A 43 -10.89 -7.28 1.60
N ARG A 44 -10.94 -7.65 0.33
CA ARG A 44 -11.59 -8.88 -0.11
C ARG A 44 -11.07 -9.33 -1.46
N VAL A 45 -11.48 -10.51 -1.88
CA VAL A 45 -11.12 -11.05 -3.19
C VAL A 45 -11.69 -10.15 -4.29
N PRO A 46 -10.90 -9.83 -5.33
CA PRO A 46 -11.36 -8.99 -6.42
C PRO A 46 -12.56 -9.57 -7.15
N GLU A 47 -13.50 -8.70 -7.52
CA GLU A 47 -14.67 -9.04 -8.31
C GLU A 47 -14.67 -8.23 -9.60
N PRO A 48 -15.10 -8.81 -10.72
CA PRO A 48 -15.18 -8.07 -12.00
C PRO A 48 -16.05 -6.82 -11.86
N GLY A 49 -15.59 -5.72 -12.44
CA GLY A 49 -16.35 -4.46 -12.47
C GLY A 49 -16.41 -3.68 -11.18
N THR A 50 -15.80 -4.18 -10.10
CA THR A 50 -15.80 -3.51 -8.81
C THR A 50 -14.38 -3.12 -8.42
N PRO A 51 -14.14 -1.86 -8.05
CA PRO A 51 -12.82 -1.46 -7.54
C PRO A 51 -12.44 -2.26 -6.30
N VAL A 52 -11.18 -2.63 -6.21
CA VAL A 52 -10.67 -3.33 -5.03
C VAL A 52 -10.19 -2.30 -4.03
N CYS A 53 -10.64 -2.43 -2.79
CA CYS A 53 -10.25 -1.53 -1.70
C CYS A 53 -9.09 -2.13 -0.90
N TYR A 54 -8.10 -1.30 -0.62
CA TYR A 54 -6.99 -1.61 0.26
C TYR A 54 -7.12 -0.74 1.51
N ILE A 55 -7.19 -1.39 2.65
CA ILE A 55 -7.45 -0.74 3.94
C ILE A 55 -6.15 -0.54 4.68
N HIS A 56 -5.96 0.66 5.21
CA HIS A 56 -4.78 1.01 5.97
C HIS A 56 -4.64 0.13 7.21
N MET A 57 -3.47 -0.45 7.36
CA MET A 57 -3.10 -1.21 8.55
C MET A 57 -2.34 -0.28 9.50
N PRO A 58 -2.70 -0.26 10.79
CA PRO A 58 -1.98 0.56 11.76
C PRO A 58 -0.52 0.13 11.90
N GLY A 59 0.32 1.10 12.16
CA GLY A 59 1.74 0.86 12.37
C GLY A 59 2.61 1.40 11.26
N THR A 60 3.87 1.58 11.58
CA THR A 60 4.89 2.06 10.66
C THR A 60 6.07 1.12 10.70
N LEU A 61 6.57 0.76 9.53
CA LEU A 61 7.80 -0.03 9.40
C LEU A 61 8.92 0.91 9.00
N GLU A 62 10.02 0.89 9.75
CA GLU A 62 11.21 1.66 9.42
C GLU A 62 12.32 0.73 8.95
N ILE A 63 12.91 1.05 7.81
CA ILE A 63 14.00 0.27 7.23
C ILE A 63 15.16 1.22 6.98
N CYS A 64 16.33 0.85 7.51
CA CYS A 64 17.54 1.65 7.39
C CYS A 64 18.36 1.18 6.18
N GLY A 65 18.68 2.13 5.30
CA GLY A 65 19.60 1.90 4.19
C GLY A 65 19.03 1.22 2.96
N VAL A 66 17.76 0.84 2.97
CA VAL A 66 17.12 0.16 1.84
C VAL A 66 15.77 0.80 1.56
N ARG A 67 15.52 1.11 0.29
CA ARG A 67 14.22 1.57 -0.16
C ARG A 67 13.47 0.43 -0.84
N LEU A 68 12.25 0.17 -0.40
CA LEU A 68 11.34 -0.78 -1.03
C LEU A 68 10.37 -0.04 -1.94
N ASP A 69 10.08 -0.62 -3.09
CA ASP A 69 9.02 -0.10 -3.94
C ASP A 69 7.65 -0.54 -3.41
N ALA A 70 6.64 0.30 -3.64
CA ALA A 70 5.30 0.03 -3.12
C ALA A 70 4.72 -1.29 -3.63
N ASP A 71 5.04 -1.68 -4.82
CA ASP A 71 4.52 -2.87 -5.47
C ASP A 71 5.26 -4.16 -5.09
N GLU A 72 6.24 -4.10 -4.23
CA GLU A 72 6.99 -5.27 -3.77
C GLU A 72 6.34 -5.96 -2.58
N ALA A 73 5.26 -5.45 -2.05
CA ALA A 73 4.70 -5.88 -0.77
C ALA A 73 3.83 -7.08 -0.90
N SER A 74 3.91 -7.96 -1.49
CA SER A 74 2.97 -9.10 -1.57
C SER A 74 3.24 -10.19 -0.54
#